data_f9f2923f8481f17e381c73c9b9078aaa
#
_entry.id   f9f2923f8481f17e381c73c9b9078aaa
#
_cell.length_a   1.000
_cell.length_b   1.000
_cell.length_c   1.000
_cell.angle_alpha   90.00
_cell.angle_beta   90.00
_cell.angle_gamma   90.00
#
_symmetry.space_group_name_H-M   'P 1'
#
loop_
_entity.id
_entity.type
_entity.pdbx_description
1 polymer ?
#
loop_
_entity_poly.entity_id
_entity_poly.type
_entity_poly.pdbx_seq_one_letter_code
_entity_poly.pdbx_strand_id
1 'polypeptide(L)'
;MNNYRILKKQVFRTGNYSLVPIRVEDRYDILQWRNDQIYHLRQSKPLSRKDQDDYFNTVIKQLFASETPSQLLFSYLEDNKCIGYGGLVHINWLDKNAEVSFIMDTQIEHNDFHKHWGIYIDLLRQIAFNDLALHKIFTYAFDLRPHLYEAIEAKGFVKEAVLKEHCFFNNEYKDVVIHRLMNTQLVIRKLRKEDNKLTYHWANDERTRANSFNSNPISFEEHSKWFENKLTDKNSWYYICELNHEPTGLIRFDKKDDKLIIGITIDEKYRGKKLSYKFLKKGCETVSTETDLPIVAYIKKNNIPSIKSFEKAGFTYKSDLKINDIDSYEYAYRK
;
A
#
# COMPACT_ATOMS: atom_id res chain seq x y z
N MET A 1 13.54 -17.99 21.16
CA MET A 1 12.86 -17.70 19.89
C MET A 1 13.91 -17.56 18.81
N ASN A 2 13.74 -18.24 17.69
CA ASN A 2 14.60 -18.04 16.54
C ASN A 2 14.24 -16.69 15.87
N ASN A 3 15.22 -15.84 15.65
CA ASN A 3 15.05 -14.50 15.10
C ASN A 3 15.78 -14.39 13.76
N TYR A 4 15.14 -13.82 12.77
CA TYR A 4 15.83 -13.45 11.53
C TYR A 4 16.73 -12.24 11.76
N ARG A 5 18.02 -12.41 11.44
CA ARG A 5 19.04 -11.38 11.65
C ARG A 5 18.76 -10.08 10.90
N ILE A 6 18.17 -10.21 9.71
CA ILE A 6 17.87 -9.09 8.81
C ILE A 6 16.67 -8.24 9.27
N LEU A 7 15.79 -8.77 10.11
CA LEU A 7 14.55 -8.08 10.52
C LEU A 7 14.77 -7.23 11.77
N LYS A 8 14.35 -5.98 11.74
CA LYS A 8 14.32 -5.07 12.90
C LYS A 8 13.29 -5.51 13.93
N LYS A 9 12.17 -6.05 13.46
CA LYS A 9 11.08 -6.61 14.28
C LYS A 9 10.90 -8.08 13.96
N GLN A 10 10.55 -8.87 14.98
CA GLN A 10 10.29 -10.30 14.80
C GLN A 10 8.79 -10.64 14.87
N VAL A 11 7.96 -9.70 15.31
CA VAL A 11 6.51 -9.89 15.46
C VAL A 11 5.77 -8.76 14.78
N PHE A 12 4.89 -9.12 13.86
CA PHE A 12 4.02 -8.19 13.11
C PHE A 12 2.57 -8.53 13.45
N ARG A 13 1.79 -7.55 13.95
CA ARG A 13 0.44 -7.79 14.49
C ARG A 13 -0.61 -6.88 13.89
N THR A 14 -1.84 -7.41 13.78
CA THR A 14 -3.07 -6.68 13.51
C THR A 14 -4.25 -7.37 14.21
N GLY A 15 -4.88 -6.69 15.18
CA GLY A 15 -5.86 -7.32 16.05
C GLY A 15 -5.28 -8.54 16.79
N ASN A 16 -5.96 -9.67 16.74
CA ASN A 16 -5.54 -10.94 17.31
C ASN A 16 -4.63 -11.79 16.39
N TYR A 17 -4.34 -11.29 15.18
CA TYR A 17 -3.48 -11.98 14.20
C TYR A 17 -2.03 -11.51 14.26
N SER A 18 -1.09 -12.44 14.06
CA SER A 18 0.32 -12.10 13.97
C SER A 18 1.11 -12.99 13.02
N LEU A 19 2.19 -12.43 12.45
CA LEU A 19 3.29 -13.17 11.83
C LEU A 19 4.49 -13.15 12.78
N VAL A 20 5.00 -14.32 13.08
CA VAL A 20 6.24 -14.51 13.84
C VAL A 20 7.18 -15.40 13.04
N PRO A 21 8.52 -15.32 13.21
CA PRO A 21 9.42 -16.27 12.58
C PRO A 21 8.93 -17.70 12.73
N ILE A 22 9.03 -18.51 11.68
CA ILE A 22 8.47 -19.87 11.67
C ILE A 22 8.91 -20.65 12.91
N ARG A 23 7.94 -21.24 13.62
CA ARG A 23 8.16 -21.93 14.90
C ARG A 23 8.35 -23.43 14.70
N VAL A 24 9.25 -24.00 15.46
CA VAL A 24 9.54 -25.45 15.40
C VAL A 24 8.34 -26.28 15.86
N GLU A 25 7.59 -25.79 16.86
CA GLU A 25 6.38 -26.43 17.37
C GLU A 25 5.29 -26.60 16.32
N ASP A 26 5.22 -25.71 15.32
CA ASP A 26 4.17 -25.72 14.27
C ASP A 26 4.51 -26.68 13.10
N ARG A 27 5.69 -27.28 13.09
CA ARG A 27 6.20 -28.02 11.93
C ARG A 27 5.32 -29.18 11.45
N TYR A 28 4.60 -29.83 12.35
CA TYR A 28 3.77 -30.97 11.98
C TYR A 28 2.37 -30.56 11.52
N ASP A 29 1.83 -29.47 12.03
CA ASP A 29 0.63 -28.87 11.48
C ASP A 29 0.91 -28.39 10.04
N ILE A 30 2.04 -27.72 9.83
CA ILE A 30 2.52 -27.29 8.51
C ILE A 30 2.69 -28.49 7.57
N LEU A 31 3.27 -29.60 8.04
CA LEU A 31 3.42 -30.82 7.27
C LEU A 31 2.06 -31.36 6.80
N GLN A 32 1.10 -31.41 7.70
CA GLN A 32 -0.25 -31.88 7.38
C GLN A 32 -0.89 -30.99 6.32
N TRP A 33 -0.94 -29.66 6.54
CA TRP A 33 -1.54 -28.73 5.58
C TRP A 33 -0.90 -28.78 4.21
N ARG A 34 0.44 -28.95 4.15
CA ARG A 34 1.14 -29.14 2.88
C ARG A 34 0.72 -30.41 2.13
N ASN A 35 0.54 -31.49 2.84
CA ASN A 35 0.13 -32.76 2.27
C ASN A 35 -1.33 -32.76 1.84
N ASP A 36 -2.21 -32.13 2.62
CA ASP A 36 -3.64 -31.98 2.30
C ASP A 36 -3.85 -31.09 1.06
N GLN A 37 -2.99 -30.10 0.87
CA GLN A 37 -3.11 -29.09 -0.19
C GLN A 37 -2.10 -29.27 -1.32
N ILE A 38 -1.54 -30.46 -1.48
CA ILE A 38 -0.51 -30.77 -2.47
C ILE A 38 -0.96 -30.43 -3.91
N TYR A 39 -2.26 -30.43 -4.17
CA TYR A 39 -2.87 -30.21 -5.48
C TYR A 39 -2.55 -28.83 -6.10
N HIS A 40 -2.11 -27.85 -5.31
CA HIS A 40 -1.73 -26.55 -5.82
C HIS A 40 -0.30 -26.12 -5.47
N LEU A 41 0.47 -27.03 -4.88
CA LEU A 41 1.85 -26.78 -4.48
C LEU A 41 2.83 -27.36 -5.51
N ARG A 42 4.04 -26.79 -5.56
CA ARG A 42 5.16 -27.35 -6.32
C ARG A 42 5.79 -28.55 -5.58
N GLN A 43 4.95 -29.46 -5.15
CA GLN A 43 5.34 -30.62 -4.38
C GLN A 43 4.88 -31.88 -5.11
N SER A 44 5.83 -32.73 -5.51
CA SER A 44 5.57 -33.91 -6.35
C SER A 44 5.03 -35.13 -5.58
N LYS A 45 5.23 -35.17 -4.27
CA LYS A 45 4.81 -36.28 -3.40
C LYS A 45 4.55 -35.77 -1.98
N PRO A 46 3.75 -36.48 -1.18
CA PRO A 46 3.60 -36.18 0.23
C PRO A 46 4.94 -36.19 0.97
N LEU A 47 5.12 -35.27 1.91
CA LEU A 47 6.28 -35.21 2.79
C LEU A 47 6.08 -36.14 3.97
N SER A 48 7.16 -36.77 4.43
CA SER A 48 7.21 -37.52 5.68
C SER A 48 7.58 -36.62 6.85
N ARG A 49 7.37 -37.09 8.09
CA ARG A 49 7.86 -36.39 9.30
C ARG A 49 9.37 -36.18 9.25
N LYS A 50 10.12 -37.18 8.75
CA LYS A 50 11.56 -37.07 8.60
C LYS A 50 11.95 -35.93 7.64
N ASP A 51 11.31 -35.85 6.47
CA ASP A 51 11.58 -34.76 5.53
C ASP A 51 11.36 -33.38 6.17
N GLN A 52 10.30 -33.26 6.96
CA GLN A 52 9.97 -32.03 7.67
C GLN A 52 10.97 -31.70 8.78
N ASP A 53 11.38 -32.67 9.59
CA ASP A 53 12.38 -32.48 10.63
C ASP A 53 13.75 -32.11 10.03
N ASP A 54 14.16 -32.78 8.96
CA ASP A 54 15.40 -32.49 8.24
C ASP A 54 15.37 -31.07 7.66
N TYR A 55 14.24 -30.65 7.07
CA TYR A 55 14.06 -29.28 6.57
C TYR A 55 14.21 -28.22 7.68
N PHE A 56 13.58 -28.43 8.83
CA PHE A 56 13.68 -27.51 9.95
C PHE A 56 15.08 -27.47 10.56
N ASN A 57 15.73 -28.63 10.70
CA ASN A 57 17.06 -28.74 11.30
C ASN A 57 18.19 -28.21 10.38
N THR A 58 17.98 -28.18 9.08
CA THR A 58 18.98 -27.75 8.10
C THR A 58 18.61 -26.39 7.51
N VAL A 59 17.60 -26.34 6.65
CA VAL A 59 17.26 -25.15 5.86
C VAL A 59 16.77 -24.00 6.76
N ILE A 60 15.74 -24.23 7.59
CA ILE A 60 15.17 -23.17 8.44
C ILE A 60 16.24 -22.60 9.39
N LYS A 61 17.07 -23.44 9.96
CA LYS A 61 18.13 -23.01 10.88
C LYS A 61 19.16 -22.09 10.21
N GLN A 62 19.51 -22.37 8.96
CA GLN A 62 20.41 -21.53 8.18
C GLN A 62 19.80 -20.17 7.82
N LEU A 63 18.50 -20.14 7.51
CA LEU A 63 17.80 -18.90 7.16
C LEU A 63 17.83 -17.87 8.31
N PHE A 64 17.72 -18.30 9.55
CA PHE A 64 17.78 -17.40 10.72
C PHE A 64 19.14 -16.72 10.87
N ALA A 65 20.22 -17.41 10.55
CA ALA A 65 21.58 -16.93 10.68
C ALA A 65 22.04 -16.05 9.50
N SER A 66 21.36 -16.12 8.37
CA SER A 66 21.75 -15.43 7.14
C SER A 66 21.44 -13.93 7.20
N GLU A 67 22.34 -13.11 6.66
CA GLU A 67 22.10 -11.67 6.42
C GLU A 67 21.33 -11.41 5.11
N THR A 68 21.39 -12.35 4.18
CA THR A 68 20.67 -12.31 2.90
C THR A 68 19.95 -13.64 2.65
N PRO A 69 18.96 -14.01 3.51
CA PRO A 69 18.28 -15.29 3.37
C PRO A 69 17.51 -15.35 2.04
N SER A 70 17.54 -16.53 1.41
CA SER A 70 16.77 -16.77 0.16
C SER A 70 15.28 -16.78 0.38
N GLN A 71 14.84 -16.96 1.62
CA GLN A 71 13.44 -16.92 2.04
C GLN A 71 13.30 -16.51 3.52
N LEU A 72 12.17 -15.91 3.84
CA LEU A 72 11.76 -15.55 5.19
C LEU A 72 10.38 -16.17 5.43
N LEU A 73 10.32 -17.19 6.27
CA LEU A 73 9.10 -17.92 6.57
C LEU A 73 8.58 -17.58 7.96
N PHE A 74 7.27 -17.48 8.09
CA PHE A 74 6.56 -17.08 9.29
C PHE A 74 5.45 -18.07 9.62
N SER A 75 5.25 -18.34 10.92
CA SER A 75 3.99 -18.88 11.41
C SER A 75 2.95 -17.76 11.45
N TYR A 76 1.76 -18.02 10.89
CA TYR A 76 0.62 -17.13 10.95
C TYR A 76 -0.28 -17.57 12.08
N LEU A 77 -0.49 -16.68 13.05
CA LEU A 77 -1.14 -16.99 14.31
C LEU A 77 -2.44 -16.20 14.48
N GLU A 78 -3.45 -16.85 15.06
CA GLU A 78 -4.62 -16.23 15.67
C GLU A 78 -4.60 -16.56 17.16
N ASP A 79 -4.63 -15.56 18.03
CA ASP A 79 -4.54 -15.71 19.50
C ASP A 79 -3.38 -16.64 19.95
N ASN A 80 -2.22 -16.52 19.31
CA ASN A 80 -1.01 -17.33 19.47
C ASN A 80 -1.11 -18.81 18.99
N LYS A 81 -2.25 -19.27 18.50
CA LYS A 81 -2.39 -20.57 17.83
C LYS A 81 -1.97 -20.46 16.38
N CYS A 82 -1.18 -21.39 15.88
CA CYS A 82 -0.83 -21.45 14.46
C CYS A 82 -2.05 -21.86 13.63
N ILE A 83 -2.35 -21.06 12.62
CA ILE A 83 -3.45 -21.28 11.67
C ILE A 83 -2.98 -21.25 10.22
N GLY A 84 -1.68 -21.11 10.00
CA GLY A 84 -1.07 -21.07 8.68
C GLY A 84 0.41 -20.75 8.75
N TYR A 85 1.07 -20.82 7.60
CA TYR A 85 2.45 -20.40 7.46
C TYR A 85 2.73 -19.94 6.04
N GLY A 86 3.79 -19.20 5.88
CA GLY A 86 4.26 -18.72 4.60
C GLY A 86 5.27 -17.60 4.76
N GLY A 87 5.46 -16.79 3.74
CA GLY A 87 6.41 -15.69 3.83
C GLY A 87 6.80 -15.14 2.46
N LEU A 88 8.02 -14.66 2.43
CA LEU A 88 8.70 -14.21 1.22
C LEU A 88 9.68 -15.30 0.81
N VAL A 89 9.56 -15.82 -0.39
CA VAL A 89 10.43 -16.85 -0.96
C VAL A 89 11.08 -16.34 -2.24
N HIS A 90 12.13 -17.02 -2.70
CA HIS A 90 12.90 -16.62 -3.89
C HIS A 90 13.31 -15.14 -3.85
N ILE A 91 13.77 -14.68 -2.67
CA ILE A 91 14.12 -13.28 -2.47
C ILE A 91 15.32 -12.93 -3.34
N ASN A 92 15.13 -11.97 -4.24
CA ASN A 92 16.20 -11.36 -5.00
C ASN A 92 16.58 -10.02 -4.34
N TRP A 93 17.67 -10.01 -3.63
CA TRP A 93 18.15 -8.84 -2.88
C TRP A 93 18.69 -7.73 -3.78
N LEU A 94 19.21 -8.08 -4.97
CA LEU A 94 19.70 -7.11 -5.94
C LEU A 94 18.55 -6.33 -6.55
N ASP A 95 17.54 -7.05 -7.07
CA ASP A 95 16.36 -6.46 -7.73
C ASP A 95 15.27 -6.09 -6.73
N LYS A 96 15.47 -6.38 -5.44
CA LYS A 96 14.54 -6.08 -4.34
C LYS A 96 13.12 -6.60 -4.60
N ASN A 97 13.00 -7.85 -5.00
CA ASN A 97 11.71 -8.49 -5.17
C ASN A 97 11.67 -9.86 -4.51
N ALA A 98 10.45 -10.35 -4.24
CA ALA A 98 10.24 -11.67 -3.65
C ALA A 98 8.88 -12.25 -4.04
N GLU A 99 8.79 -13.57 -4.09
CA GLU A 99 7.54 -14.29 -4.25
C GLU A 99 6.84 -14.44 -2.91
N VAL A 100 5.51 -14.28 -2.90
CA VAL A 100 4.65 -14.51 -1.74
C VAL A 100 4.26 -15.99 -1.69
N SER A 101 4.51 -16.63 -0.56
CA SER A 101 4.06 -17.98 -0.25
C SER A 101 3.11 -17.95 0.93
N PHE A 102 1.98 -18.66 0.86
CA PHE A 102 1.05 -18.80 1.96
C PHE A 102 0.22 -20.07 1.86
N ILE A 103 0.17 -20.80 2.96
CA ILE A 103 -0.70 -21.96 3.19
C ILE A 103 -1.33 -21.76 4.57
N MET A 104 -2.61 -22.01 4.68
CA MET A 104 -3.33 -21.98 5.95
C MET A 104 -3.92 -23.35 6.28
N ASP A 105 -4.40 -23.51 7.50
CA ASP A 105 -5.18 -24.67 7.91
C ASP A 105 -6.25 -25.00 6.88
N THR A 106 -6.38 -26.28 6.50
CA THR A 106 -7.23 -26.74 5.39
C THR A 106 -8.71 -26.41 5.62
N GLN A 107 -9.18 -26.40 6.88
CA GLN A 107 -10.56 -26.02 7.19
C GLN A 107 -10.77 -24.52 7.07
N ILE A 108 -9.79 -23.72 7.48
CA ILE A 108 -9.81 -22.26 7.35
C ILE A 108 -9.72 -21.88 5.87
N GLU A 109 -8.90 -22.55 5.08
CA GLU A 109 -8.84 -22.33 3.64
C GLU A 109 -10.22 -22.50 2.98
N HIS A 110 -10.97 -23.49 3.41
CA HIS A 110 -12.27 -23.77 2.84
C HIS A 110 -13.35 -22.75 3.23
N ASN A 111 -13.31 -22.23 4.46
CA ASN A 111 -14.38 -21.42 5.04
C ASN A 111 -14.12 -19.90 5.00
N ASP A 112 -12.88 -19.48 5.21
CA ASP A 112 -12.51 -18.07 5.48
C ASP A 112 -11.36 -17.55 4.60
N PHE A 113 -11.18 -18.12 3.41
CA PHE A 113 -10.07 -17.88 2.50
C PHE A 113 -9.74 -16.39 2.30
N HIS A 114 -10.72 -15.61 1.85
CA HIS A 114 -10.51 -14.19 1.52
C HIS A 114 -10.13 -13.34 2.74
N LYS A 115 -10.73 -13.63 3.87
CA LYS A 115 -10.44 -12.95 5.15
C LYS A 115 -8.97 -13.15 5.52
N HIS A 116 -8.51 -14.41 5.57
CA HIS A 116 -7.17 -14.73 6.02
C HIS A 116 -6.09 -14.33 5.02
N TRP A 117 -6.32 -14.50 3.71
CA TRP A 117 -5.43 -13.95 2.68
C TRP A 117 -5.30 -12.43 2.82
N GLY A 118 -6.43 -11.74 3.06
CA GLY A 118 -6.43 -10.29 3.25
C GLY A 118 -5.61 -9.82 4.44
N ILE A 119 -5.76 -10.46 5.60
CA ILE A 119 -5.01 -10.15 6.83
C ILE A 119 -3.53 -10.49 6.65
N TYR A 120 -3.26 -11.67 6.11
CA TYR A 120 -1.90 -12.14 5.86
C TYR A 120 -1.11 -11.18 4.95
N ILE A 121 -1.69 -10.76 3.83
CA ILE A 121 -1.06 -9.80 2.92
C ILE A 121 -0.79 -8.45 3.61
N ASP A 122 -1.71 -7.95 4.43
CA ASP A 122 -1.51 -6.69 5.15
C ASP A 122 -0.33 -6.77 6.14
N LEU A 123 -0.15 -7.91 6.81
CA LEU A 123 1.01 -8.17 7.68
C LEU A 123 2.30 -8.35 6.87
N LEU A 124 2.26 -9.13 5.79
CA LEU A 124 3.44 -9.41 4.96
C LEU A 124 3.97 -8.14 4.27
N ARG A 125 3.08 -7.21 3.90
CA ARG A 125 3.46 -5.90 3.34
C ARG A 125 4.28 -5.06 4.32
N GLN A 126 4.01 -5.15 5.60
CA GLN A 126 4.80 -4.44 6.61
C GLN A 126 6.24 -4.97 6.63
N ILE A 127 6.41 -6.29 6.51
CA ILE A 127 7.72 -6.92 6.42
C ILE A 127 8.41 -6.52 5.12
N ALA A 128 7.76 -6.79 3.99
CA ALA A 128 8.35 -6.61 2.67
C ALA A 128 8.75 -5.16 2.37
N PHE A 129 7.84 -4.21 2.68
CA PHE A 129 8.00 -2.83 2.23
C PHE A 129 8.55 -1.91 3.30
N ASN A 130 8.18 -2.07 4.57
CA ASN A 130 8.62 -1.17 5.63
C ASN A 130 9.91 -1.64 6.29
N ASP A 131 10.08 -2.95 6.49
CA ASP A 131 11.24 -3.51 7.19
C ASP A 131 12.39 -3.82 6.22
N LEU A 132 12.09 -4.49 5.10
CA LEU A 132 13.08 -4.94 4.10
C LEU A 132 13.28 -3.97 2.93
N ALA A 133 12.41 -2.96 2.78
CA ALA A 133 12.42 -2.01 1.67
C ALA A 133 12.44 -2.70 0.27
N LEU A 134 11.76 -3.83 0.12
CA LEU A 134 11.61 -4.46 -1.18
C LEU A 134 10.83 -3.54 -2.12
N HIS A 135 11.17 -3.59 -3.41
CA HIS A 135 10.49 -2.82 -4.45
C HIS A 135 9.18 -3.48 -4.90
N LYS A 136 9.15 -4.81 -4.93
CA LYS A 136 8.03 -5.60 -5.48
C LYS A 136 7.87 -6.90 -4.72
N ILE A 137 6.62 -7.30 -4.46
CA ILE A 137 6.28 -8.70 -4.15
C ILE A 137 5.32 -9.22 -5.20
N PHE A 138 5.37 -10.52 -5.48
CA PHE A 138 4.54 -11.13 -6.52
C PHE A 138 4.09 -12.52 -6.10
N THR A 139 3.00 -13.00 -6.72
CA THR A 139 2.56 -14.39 -6.62
C THR A 139 2.88 -15.11 -7.92
N TYR A 140 3.28 -16.37 -7.82
CA TYR A 140 3.43 -17.31 -8.92
C TYR A 140 2.46 -18.45 -8.67
N ALA A 141 1.26 -18.39 -9.26
CA ALA A 141 0.18 -19.32 -8.98
C ALA A 141 -0.16 -20.15 -10.21
N PHE A 142 -0.26 -21.48 -10.03
CA PHE A 142 -0.88 -22.33 -11.03
C PHE A 142 -2.35 -21.93 -11.18
N ASP A 143 -2.85 -21.85 -12.41
CA ASP A 143 -4.23 -21.42 -12.69
C ASP A 143 -5.25 -22.48 -12.29
N LEU A 144 -5.31 -22.76 -11.00
CA LEU A 144 -6.16 -23.77 -10.36
C LEU A 144 -7.14 -23.16 -9.34
N ARG A 145 -6.88 -21.96 -8.87
CA ARG A 145 -7.63 -21.31 -7.78
C ARG A 145 -8.01 -19.86 -8.12
N PRO A 146 -9.03 -19.63 -8.97
CA PRO A 146 -9.43 -18.25 -9.35
C PRO A 146 -9.78 -17.34 -8.18
N HIS A 147 -10.36 -17.89 -7.10
CA HIS A 147 -10.67 -17.15 -5.86
C HIS A 147 -9.42 -16.55 -5.17
N LEU A 148 -8.21 -17.09 -5.42
CA LEU A 148 -6.97 -16.49 -4.97
C LEU A 148 -6.78 -15.10 -5.61
N TYR A 149 -7.09 -14.97 -6.89
CA TYR A 149 -6.90 -13.71 -7.62
C TYR A 149 -7.79 -12.62 -7.05
N GLU A 150 -9.06 -12.93 -6.78
CA GLU A 150 -10.00 -12.00 -6.15
C GLU A 150 -9.49 -11.52 -4.77
N ALA A 151 -8.98 -12.45 -3.96
CA ALA A 151 -8.47 -12.14 -2.62
C ALA A 151 -7.26 -11.19 -2.66
N ILE A 152 -6.28 -11.45 -3.54
CA ILE A 152 -5.07 -10.62 -3.61
C ILE A 152 -5.30 -9.31 -4.37
N GLU A 153 -6.16 -9.30 -5.41
CA GLU A 153 -6.52 -8.08 -6.15
C GLU A 153 -7.29 -7.09 -5.25
N ALA A 154 -8.14 -7.58 -4.34
CA ALA A 154 -8.77 -6.76 -3.31
C ALA A 154 -7.74 -6.05 -2.40
N LYS A 155 -6.52 -6.60 -2.30
CA LYS A 155 -5.38 -6.01 -1.57
C LYS A 155 -4.44 -5.18 -2.44
N GLY A 156 -4.79 -4.97 -3.70
CA GLY A 156 -4.08 -4.09 -4.61
C GLY A 156 -3.03 -4.78 -5.47
N PHE A 157 -2.98 -6.10 -5.47
CA PHE A 157 -2.23 -6.82 -6.49
C PHE A 157 -2.86 -6.58 -7.86
N VAL A 158 -2.02 -6.60 -8.88
CA VAL A 158 -2.43 -6.42 -10.28
C VAL A 158 -1.86 -7.57 -11.08
N LYS A 159 -2.70 -8.18 -11.92
CA LYS A 159 -2.26 -9.21 -12.86
C LYS A 159 -1.19 -8.64 -13.79
N GLU A 160 -0.02 -9.24 -13.81
CA GLU A 160 1.15 -8.78 -14.58
C GLU A 160 1.40 -9.63 -15.82
N ALA A 161 1.27 -10.97 -15.66
CA ALA A 161 1.54 -11.89 -16.75
C ALA A 161 0.74 -13.19 -16.62
N VAL A 162 0.60 -13.88 -17.76
CA VAL A 162 0.16 -15.27 -17.83
C VAL A 162 1.20 -16.03 -18.65
N LEU A 163 1.83 -17.02 -18.04
CA LEU A 163 2.75 -17.92 -18.68
C LEU A 163 1.94 -19.13 -19.17
N LYS A 164 1.75 -19.23 -20.48
CA LYS A 164 0.92 -20.27 -21.07
C LYS A 164 1.59 -21.64 -20.97
N GLU A 165 0.81 -22.66 -20.60
CA GLU A 165 1.24 -24.07 -20.54
C GLU A 165 2.57 -24.27 -19.80
N HIS A 166 2.76 -23.52 -18.72
CA HIS A 166 4.06 -23.36 -18.06
C HIS A 166 4.35 -24.43 -17.01
N CYS A 167 3.36 -25.12 -16.51
CA CYS A 167 3.55 -26.24 -15.58
C CYS A 167 2.76 -27.47 -16.00
N PHE A 168 3.33 -28.63 -15.74
CA PHE A 168 2.68 -29.92 -15.96
C PHE A 168 2.11 -30.44 -14.64
N PHE A 169 0.79 -30.61 -14.58
CA PHE A 169 0.09 -31.01 -13.37
C PHE A 169 -1.11 -31.90 -13.70
N ASN A 170 -1.24 -33.03 -13.03
CA ASN A 170 -2.30 -34.04 -13.27
C ASN A 170 -2.45 -34.42 -14.75
N ASN A 171 -1.33 -34.70 -15.40
CA ASN A 171 -1.25 -35.09 -16.83
C ASN A 171 -1.72 -34.01 -17.83
N GLU A 172 -1.79 -32.74 -17.40
CA GLU A 172 -2.14 -31.60 -18.25
C GLU A 172 -1.16 -30.45 -18.06
N TYR A 173 -0.96 -29.68 -19.12
CA TYR A 173 -0.29 -28.38 -18.99
C TYR A 173 -1.24 -27.34 -18.45
N LYS A 174 -0.78 -26.56 -17.47
CA LYS A 174 -1.53 -25.48 -16.84
C LYS A 174 -0.79 -24.17 -17.01
N ASP A 175 -1.55 -23.09 -17.13
CA ASP A 175 -1.01 -21.74 -17.11
C ASP A 175 -0.50 -21.39 -15.72
N VAL A 176 0.44 -20.44 -15.67
CA VAL A 176 0.84 -19.77 -14.44
C VAL A 176 0.45 -18.31 -14.52
N VAL A 177 -0.23 -17.81 -13.51
CA VAL A 177 -0.66 -16.42 -13.40
C VAL A 177 0.22 -15.71 -12.40
N ILE A 178 0.81 -14.61 -12.84
CA ILE A 178 1.62 -13.72 -11.99
C ILE A 178 0.84 -12.48 -11.66
N HIS A 179 0.66 -12.22 -10.37
CA HIS A 179 0.18 -10.94 -9.85
C HIS A 179 1.29 -10.26 -9.09
N ARG A 180 1.39 -8.94 -9.20
CA ARG A 180 2.38 -8.12 -8.51
C ARG A 180 1.76 -7.09 -7.61
N LEU A 181 2.46 -6.76 -6.54
CA LEU A 181 2.22 -5.59 -5.70
C LEU A 181 3.51 -4.79 -5.57
N MET A 182 3.46 -3.53 -5.99
CA MET A 182 4.61 -2.63 -5.92
C MET A 182 4.66 -1.91 -4.58
N ASN A 183 5.85 -1.68 -4.07
CA ASN A 183 6.09 -0.77 -2.96
C ASN A 183 5.89 0.67 -3.44
N THR A 184 4.68 1.17 -3.27
CA THR A 184 4.35 2.54 -3.67
C THR A 184 4.68 3.51 -2.54
N GLN A 185 5.79 4.22 -2.68
CA GLN A 185 6.17 5.26 -1.75
C GLN A 185 5.41 6.55 -2.06
N LEU A 186 4.52 6.92 -1.15
CA LEU A 186 3.87 8.23 -1.17
C LEU A 186 4.65 9.17 -0.25
N VAL A 187 5.25 10.19 -0.81
CA VAL A 187 6.00 11.21 -0.09
C VAL A 187 5.36 12.57 -0.34
N ILE A 188 5.43 13.46 0.63
CA ILE A 188 5.22 14.90 0.41
C ILE A 188 6.49 15.61 0.80
N ARG A 189 6.92 16.58 0.00
CA ARG A 189 8.06 17.43 0.29
C ARG A 189 7.69 18.90 0.16
N LYS A 190 8.38 19.76 0.88
CA LYS A 190 8.18 21.22 0.75
C LYS A 190 8.42 21.67 -0.70
N LEU A 191 7.68 22.71 -1.09
CA LEU A 191 7.80 23.36 -2.38
C LEU A 191 9.23 23.91 -2.59
N ARG A 192 9.76 23.80 -3.81
CA ARG A 192 11.07 24.31 -4.19
C ARG A 192 10.98 25.21 -5.42
N LYS A 193 11.98 26.05 -5.66
CA LYS A 193 12.00 26.98 -6.81
C LYS A 193 11.79 26.28 -8.16
N GLU A 194 12.34 25.06 -8.29
CA GLU A 194 12.26 24.27 -9.51
C GLU A 194 10.84 23.82 -9.86
N ASP A 195 9.94 23.82 -8.86
CA ASP A 195 8.55 23.37 -9.04
C ASP A 195 7.64 24.39 -9.73
N ASN A 196 8.13 25.62 -10.01
CA ASN A 196 7.31 26.72 -10.56
C ASN A 196 6.60 26.32 -11.85
N LYS A 197 7.34 25.84 -12.86
CA LYS A 197 6.75 25.43 -14.15
C LYS A 197 5.75 24.29 -13.99
N LEU A 198 6.08 23.33 -13.16
CA LEU A 198 5.25 22.15 -12.91
C LEU A 198 3.91 22.55 -12.25
N THR A 199 3.97 23.36 -11.21
CA THR A 199 2.77 23.86 -10.51
C THR A 199 1.93 24.80 -11.37
N TYR A 200 2.56 25.56 -12.26
CA TYR A 200 1.87 26.35 -13.28
C TYR A 200 1.02 25.49 -14.20
N HIS A 201 1.61 24.40 -14.75
CA HIS A 201 0.87 23.47 -15.61
C HIS A 201 -0.32 22.85 -14.86
N TRP A 202 -0.11 22.39 -13.63
CA TRP A 202 -1.20 21.83 -12.82
C TRP A 202 -2.28 22.86 -12.48
N ALA A 203 -1.90 24.12 -12.24
CA ALA A 203 -2.85 25.18 -11.95
C ALA A 203 -3.72 25.55 -13.15
N ASN A 204 -3.19 25.45 -14.37
CA ASN A 204 -3.89 25.76 -15.61
C ASN A 204 -4.50 24.55 -16.34
N ASP A 205 -4.37 23.34 -15.77
CA ASP A 205 -5.11 22.19 -16.26
C ASP A 205 -6.62 22.48 -16.28
N GLU A 206 -7.29 22.15 -17.38
CA GLU A 206 -8.70 22.48 -17.62
C GLU A 206 -9.61 22.03 -16.47
N ARG A 207 -9.44 20.78 -16.00
CA ARG A 207 -10.24 20.26 -14.90
C ARG A 207 -9.92 20.94 -13.57
N THR A 208 -8.66 21.32 -13.35
CA THR A 208 -8.25 22.09 -12.18
C THR A 208 -8.90 23.47 -12.21
N ARG A 209 -8.89 24.16 -13.35
CA ARG A 209 -9.57 25.46 -13.51
C ARG A 209 -11.07 25.35 -13.31
N ALA A 210 -11.72 24.37 -13.92
CA ALA A 210 -13.17 24.16 -13.76
C ALA A 210 -13.59 23.95 -12.31
N ASN A 211 -12.74 23.29 -11.51
CA ASN A 211 -13.00 23.05 -10.09
C ASN A 211 -12.51 24.16 -9.15
N SER A 212 -11.77 25.14 -9.64
CA SER A 212 -11.33 26.30 -8.86
C SER A 212 -12.46 27.32 -8.70
N PHE A 213 -12.45 28.09 -7.60
CA PHE A 213 -13.42 29.19 -7.38
C PHE A 213 -13.22 30.39 -8.33
N ASN A 214 -12.01 30.54 -8.88
CA ASN A 214 -11.74 31.36 -10.04
C ASN A 214 -11.31 30.43 -11.18
N SER A 215 -12.10 30.32 -12.23
CA SER A 215 -11.88 29.42 -13.36
C SER A 215 -11.05 30.06 -14.50
N ASN A 216 -10.73 31.34 -14.41
CA ASN A 216 -9.94 32.01 -15.44
C ASN A 216 -8.53 31.42 -15.56
N PRO A 217 -7.95 31.31 -16.78
CA PRO A 217 -6.56 30.95 -16.95
C PRO A 217 -5.65 31.92 -16.19
N ILE A 218 -4.53 31.41 -15.71
CA ILE A 218 -3.52 32.19 -14.98
C ILE A 218 -2.33 32.38 -15.93
N SER A 219 -1.83 33.60 -16.12
CA SER A 219 -0.60 33.82 -16.86
C SER A 219 0.62 33.25 -16.13
N PHE A 220 1.68 32.91 -16.85
CA PHE A 220 2.89 32.40 -16.21
C PHE A 220 3.53 33.45 -15.28
N GLU A 221 3.44 34.73 -15.65
CA GLU A 221 3.95 35.83 -14.85
C GLU A 221 3.19 35.95 -13.51
N GLU A 222 1.85 35.96 -13.55
CA GLU A 222 1.01 36.00 -12.33
C GLU A 222 1.27 34.80 -11.44
N HIS A 223 1.35 33.59 -12.04
CA HIS A 223 1.66 32.37 -11.29
C HIS A 223 3.05 32.44 -10.64
N SER A 224 4.07 32.89 -11.38
CA SER A 224 5.45 32.97 -10.87
C SER A 224 5.55 33.94 -9.70
N LYS A 225 4.90 35.12 -9.79
CA LYS A 225 4.85 36.08 -8.70
C LYS A 225 4.16 35.53 -7.46
N TRP A 226 3.01 34.86 -7.64
CA TRP A 226 2.32 34.16 -6.58
C TRP A 226 3.18 33.06 -5.96
N PHE A 227 3.84 32.24 -6.79
CA PHE A 227 4.69 31.13 -6.40
C PHE A 227 5.88 31.60 -5.55
N GLU A 228 6.59 32.64 -5.97
CA GLU A 228 7.70 33.23 -5.21
C GLU A 228 7.25 33.73 -3.82
N ASN A 229 6.09 34.37 -3.75
CA ASN A 229 5.51 34.78 -2.48
C ASN A 229 5.24 33.58 -1.57
N LYS A 230 4.73 32.48 -2.13
CA LYS A 230 4.40 31.26 -1.36
C LYS A 230 5.61 30.47 -0.87
N LEU A 231 6.77 30.60 -1.50
CA LEU A 231 8.03 30.01 -1.03
C LEU A 231 8.51 30.60 0.30
N THR A 232 8.16 31.84 0.59
CA THR A 232 8.64 32.59 1.78
C THR A 232 7.55 32.92 2.78
N ASP A 233 6.28 32.68 2.42
CA ASP A 233 5.13 33.00 3.27
C ASP A 233 5.05 32.04 4.46
N LYS A 234 5.21 32.60 5.68
CA LYS A 234 5.13 31.86 6.94
C LYS A 234 3.70 31.43 7.33
N ASN A 235 2.69 31.94 6.61
CA ASN A 235 1.28 31.62 6.83
C ASN A 235 0.74 30.61 5.82
N SER A 236 1.62 29.90 5.14
CA SER A 236 1.23 28.88 4.17
C SER A 236 2.21 27.70 4.15
N TRP A 237 1.66 26.51 3.89
CA TRP A 237 2.41 25.26 3.79
C TRP A 237 2.06 24.61 2.47
N TYR A 238 3.05 24.47 1.61
CA TYR A 238 2.90 23.95 0.26
C TYR A 238 3.82 22.74 0.08
N TYR A 239 3.22 21.61 -0.34
CA TYR A 239 3.96 20.36 -0.49
C TYR A 239 3.70 19.76 -1.87
N ILE A 240 4.78 19.39 -2.55
CA ILE A 240 4.68 18.51 -3.73
C ILE A 240 4.40 17.09 -3.25
N CYS A 241 3.36 16.50 -3.79
CA CYS A 241 3.02 15.10 -3.61
C CYS A 241 3.82 14.26 -4.60
N GLU A 242 4.51 13.24 -4.12
CA GLU A 242 5.31 12.34 -4.95
C GLU A 242 4.86 10.90 -4.78
N LEU A 243 4.85 10.17 -5.90
CA LEU A 243 4.66 8.73 -5.96
C LEU A 243 5.93 8.11 -6.54
N ASN A 244 6.67 7.33 -5.73
CA ASN A 244 7.97 6.76 -6.13
C ASN A 244 8.95 7.82 -6.66
N HIS A 245 9.05 8.95 -5.97
CA HIS A 245 9.88 10.13 -6.32
C HIS A 245 9.41 10.91 -7.57
N GLU A 246 8.32 10.53 -8.21
CA GLU A 246 7.74 11.27 -9.31
C GLU A 246 6.69 12.27 -8.79
N PRO A 247 6.79 13.56 -9.12
CA PRO A 247 5.80 14.55 -8.74
C PRO A 247 4.43 14.23 -9.36
N THR A 248 3.40 14.18 -8.53
CA THR A 248 2.04 13.74 -8.91
C THR A 248 0.96 14.75 -8.55
N GLY A 249 1.31 15.81 -7.82
CA GLY A 249 0.36 16.83 -7.43
C GLY A 249 0.90 17.78 -6.37
N LEU A 250 0.07 18.71 -5.99
CA LEU A 250 0.33 19.73 -5.00
C LEU A 250 -0.74 19.68 -3.91
N ILE A 251 -0.33 19.70 -2.65
CA ILE A 251 -1.20 19.96 -1.52
C ILE A 251 -0.78 21.29 -0.86
N ARG A 252 -1.75 22.09 -0.48
CA ARG A 252 -1.51 23.43 0.07
C ARG A 252 -2.40 23.69 1.27
N PHE A 253 -1.88 24.46 2.20
CA PHE A 253 -2.59 24.98 3.35
C PHE A 253 -2.32 26.48 3.43
N ASP A 254 -3.36 27.29 3.38
CA ASP A 254 -3.29 28.73 3.52
C ASP A 254 -3.95 29.12 4.85
N LYS A 255 -3.23 29.81 5.73
CA LYS A 255 -3.80 30.35 6.96
C LYS A 255 -4.74 31.49 6.63
N LYS A 256 -5.96 31.40 7.12
CA LYS A 256 -6.95 32.46 7.08
C LYS A 256 -7.61 32.54 8.44
N ASP A 257 -7.40 33.67 9.09
CA ASP A 257 -7.82 33.92 10.47
C ASP A 257 -7.23 32.86 11.42
N ASP A 258 -8.04 32.11 12.11
CA ASP A 258 -7.69 31.05 13.07
C ASP A 258 -7.78 29.61 12.51
N LYS A 259 -7.79 29.46 11.19
CA LYS A 259 -7.88 28.14 10.51
C LYS A 259 -6.99 28.03 9.28
N LEU A 260 -6.71 26.79 8.88
CA LEU A 260 -6.01 26.44 7.64
C LEU A 260 -7.00 26.02 6.57
N ILE A 261 -6.96 26.66 5.41
CA ILE A 261 -7.73 26.23 4.24
C ILE A 261 -6.86 25.28 3.40
N ILE A 262 -7.29 24.03 3.28
CA ILE A 262 -6.58 23.04 2.48
C ILE A 262 -7.08 23.00 1.04
N GLY A 263 -6.16 22.82 0.10
CA GLY A 263 -6.46 22.51 -1.30
C GLY A 263 -5.52 21.42 -1.83
N ILE A 264 -6.00 20.67 -2.80
CA ILE A 264 -5.23 19.61 -3.47
C ILE A 264 -5.43 19.67 -4.98
N THR A 265 -4.34 19.51 -5.71
CA THR A 265 -4.32 19.32 -7.16
C THR A 265 -3.57 18.05 -7.47
N ILE A 266 -4.12 17.18 -8.32
CA ILE A 266 -3.49 15.95 -8.81
C ILE A 266 -3.27 16.08 -10.31
N ASP A 267 -2.04 15.81 -10.74
CA ASP A 267 -1.66 15.74 -12.15
C ASP A 267 -2.59 14.77 -12.91
N GLU A 268 -2.98 15.14 -14.13
CA GLU A 268 -3.94 14.38 -14.95
C GLU A 268 -3.58 12.91 -15.11
N LYS A 269 -2.27 12.59 -15.27
CA LYS A 269 -1.75 11.22 -15.44
C LYS A 269 -1.97 10.34 -14.21
N TYR A 270 -2.21 10.95 -13.04
CA TYR A 270 -2.36 10.25 -11.77
C TYR A 270 -3.78 10.29 -11.22
N ARG A 271 -4.72 10.94 -11.91
CA ARG A 271 -6.15 10.95 -11.54
C ARG A 271 -6.75 9.56 -11.66
N GLY A 272 -7.79 9.28 -10.89
CA GLY A 272 -8.44 7.96 -10.86
C GLY A 272 -7.69 6.87 -10.09
N LYS A 273 -6.41 7.07 -9.75
CA LYS A 273 -5.56 6.09 -9.04
C LYS A 273 -5.73 6.10 -7.51
N LYS A 274 -6.79 6.71 -7.00
CA LYS A 274 -7.12 6.77 -5.56
C LYS A 274 -5.99 7.36 -4.69
N LEU A 275 -5.24 8.33 -5.22
CA LEU A 275 -4.10 8.97 -4.54
C LEU A 275 -4.53 10.15 -3.66
N SER A 276 -5.54 10.93 -4.09
CA SER A 276 -5.93 12.19 -3.44
C SER A 276 -6.16 12.05 -1.94
N TYR A 277 -6.96 11.07 -1.49
CA TYR A 277 -7.25 10.89 -0.07
C TYR A 277 -5.99 10.51 0.75
N LYS A 278 -5.05 9.76 0.14
CA LYS A 278 -3.81 9.36 0.79
C LYS A 278 -2.90 10.58 1.01
N PHE A 279 -2.78 11.45 0.01
CA PHE A 279 -2.02 12.68 0.13
C PHE A 279 -2.69 13.67 1.07
N LEU A 280 -4.03 13.81 1.02
CA LEU A 280 -4.78 14.64 1.97
C LEU A 280 -4.49 14.23 3.41
N LYS A 281 -4.60 12.94 3.73
CA LYS A 281 -4.30 12.42 5.06
C LYS A 281 -2.86 12.72 5.47
N LYS A 282 -1.90 12.38 4.61
CA LYS A 282 -0.47 12.62 4.88
C LYS A 282 -0.15 14.10 5.04
N GLY A 283 -0.76 14.98 4.24
CA GLY A 283 -0.61 16.44 4.35
C GLY A 283 -1.14 16.97 5.66
N CYS A 284 -2.34 16.53 6.06
CA CYS A 284 -2.93 16.91 7.35
C CYS A 284 -2.08 16.44 8.53
N GLU A 285 -1.63 15.19 8.52
CA GLU A 285 -0.71 14.65 9.53
C GLU A 285 0.58 15.48 9.62
N THR A 286 1.17 15.83 8.47
CA THR A 286 2.41 16.62 8.43
C THR A 286 2.21 18.02 8.94
N VAL A 287 1.21 18.77 8.45
CA VAL A 287 1.00 20.16 8.88
C VAL A 287 0.59 20.24 10.35
N SER A 288 -0.08 19.23 10.87
CA SER A 288 -0.45 19.15 12.29
C SER A 288 0.75 18.98 13.24
N THR A 289 1.94 18.68 12.74
CA THR A 289 3.18 18.73 13.54
C THR A 289 3.76 20.14 13.63
N GLU A 290 3.35 21.06 12.74
CA GLU A 290 3.87 22.43 12.65
C GLU A 290 2.88 23.44 13.26
N THR A 291 1.57 23.12 13.38
CA THR A 291 0.53 24.00 13.93
C THR A 291 -0.69 23.24 14.43
N ASP A 292 -1.37 23.80 15.42
CA ASP A 292 -2.61 23.27 16.00
C ASP A 292 -3.88 23.85 15.39
N LEU A 293 -3.75 24.73 14.39
CA LEU A 293 -4.91 25.35 13.75
C LEU A 293 -5.85 24.30 13.13
N PRO A 294 -7.16 24.48 13.23
CA PRO A 294 -8.14 23.59 12.60
C PRO A 294 -8.00 23.64 11.08
N ILE A 295 -8.13 22.49 10.42
CA ILE A 295 -8.00 22.35 8.96
C ILE A 295 -9.39 22.24 8.37
N VAL A 296 -9.71 23.11 7.41
CA VAL A 296 -10.99 23.12 6.68
C VAL A 296 -10.78 23.07 5.18
N ALA A 297 -11.72 22.47 4.48
CA ALA A 297 -11.77 22.43 3.03
C ALA A 297 -13.07 23.06 2.53
N TYR A 298 -12.98 23.84 1.45
CA TYR A 298 -14.13 24.34 0.72
C TYR A 298 -14.24 23.62 -0.61
N ILE A 299 -15.39 22.97 -0.86
CA ILE A 299 -15.58 22.10 -2.02
C ILE A 299 -16.89 22.49 -2.71
N LYS A 300 -16.82 22.76 -4.03
CA LYS A 300 -18.03 22.98 -4.85
C LYS A 300 -18.98 21.79 -4.74
N LYS A 301 -20.27 22.02 -4.59
CA LYS A 301 -21.29 20.95 -4.42
C LYS A 301 -21.29 19.92 -5.55
N ASN A 302 -20.96 20.34 -6.76
CA ASN A 302 -20.89 19.49 -7.94
C ASN A 302 -19.56 18.70 -8.09
N ASN A 303 -18.55 18.97 -7.26
CA ASN A 303 -17.26 18.26 -7.31
C ASN A 303 -17.28 16.97 -6.47
N ILE A 304 -18.12 16.01 -6.88
CA ILE A 304 -18.31 14.73 -6.18
C ILE A 304 -17.01 13.95 -5.97
N PRO A 305 -16.06 13.87 -6.95
CA PRO A 305 -14.79 13.18 -6.73
C PRO A 305 -13.97 13.77 -5.58
N SER A 306 -13.97 15.12 -5.44
CA SER A 306 -13.28 15.78 -4.34
C SER A 306 -13.96 15.47 -3.00
N ILE A 307 -15.28 15.61 -2.91
CA ILE A 307 -16.07 15.29 -1.72
C ILE A 307 -15.69 13.89 -1.21
N LYS A 308 -15.81 12.86 -2.05
CA LYS A 308 -15.46 11.47 -1.70
C LYS A 308 -14.01 11.32 -1.24
N SER A 309 -13.08 12.08 -1.82
CA SER A 309 -11.66 12.02 -1.46
C SER A 309 -11.41 12.63 -0.08
N PHE A 310 -12.04 13.77 0.22
CA PHE A 310 -11.93 14.42 1.52
C PHE A 310 -12.60 13.61 2.63
N GLU A 311 -13.81 13.08 2.41
CA GLU A 311 -14.47 12.19 3.36
C GLU A 311 -13.62 10.97 3.69
N LYS A 312 -13.05 10.32 2.67
CA LYS A 312 -12.15 9.18 2.85
C LYS A 312 -10.84 9.54 3.57
N ALA A 313 -10.42 10.79 3.49
CA ALA A 313 -9.25 11.31 4.22
C ALA A 313 -9.54 11.67 5.69
N GLY A 314 -10.78 11.57 6.15
CA GLY A 314 -11.18 11.86 7.52
C GLY A 314 -11.81 13.24 7.73
N PHE A 315 -12.16 13.93 6.65
CA PHE A 315 -12.93 15.18 6.74
C PHE A 315 -14.43 14.89 6.93
N THR A 316 -15.09 15.72 7.72
CA THR A 316 -16.53 15.65 7.96
C THR A 316 -17.21 16.94 7.52
N TYR A 317 -18.39 16.81 6.92
CA TYR A 317 -19.25 17.93 6.57
C TYR A 317 -19.56 18.82 7.79
N LYS A 318 -19.55 20.12 7.58
CA LYS A 318 -19.87 21.14 8.60
C LYS A 318 -21.07 21.99 8.23
N SER A 319 -21.04 22.62 7.07
CA SER A 319 -22.07 23.58 6.65
C SER A 319 -22.10 23.77 5.14
N ASP A 320 -23.20 24.32 4.68
CA ASP A 320 -23.35 24.91 3.35
C ASP A 320 -22.85 26.38 3.38
N LEU A 321 -22.22 26.78 2.29
CA LEU A 321 -21.78 28.17 2.10
C LEU A 321 -21.72 28.53 0.61
N LYS A 322 -21.58 29.82 0.34
CA LYS A 322 -21.25 30.33 -1.01
C LYS A 322 -19.87 30.98 -1.02
N ILE A 323 -19.10 30.70 -2.04
CA ILE A 323 -17.81 31.33 -2.30
C ILE A 323 -17.86 31.87 -3.73
N ASN A 324 -17.71 33.18 -3.90
CA ASN A 324 -17.88 33.85 -5.20
C ASN A 324 -19.17 33.42 -5.91
N ASP A 325 -20.29 33.41 -5.19
CA ASP A 325 -21.63 32.97 -5.64
C ASP A 325 -21.75 31.47 -6.04
N ILE A 326 -20.73 30.69 -5.78
CA ILE A 326 -20.70 29.25 -6.07
C ILE A 326 -21.13 28.45 -4.83
N ASP A 327 -22.20 27.66 -4.96
CA ASP A 327 -22.67 26.75 -3.91
C ASP A 327 -21.61 25.70 -3.54
N SER A 328 -21.28 25.64 -2.27
CA SER A 328 -20.16 24.88 -1.75
C SER A 328 -20.47 24.27 -0.39
N TYR A 329 -19.64 23.30 0.00
CA TYR A 329 -19.61 22.72 1.34
C TYR A 329 -18.33 23.11 2.08
N GLU A 330 -18.45 23.34 3.38
CA GLU A 330 -17.33 23.34 4.31
C GLU A 330 -17.18 21.96 4.94
N TYR A 331 -15.98 21.40 4.86
CA TYR A 331 -15.55 20.18 5.52
C TYR A 331 -14.44 20.48 6.52
N ALA A 332 -14.41 19.78 7.65
CA ALA A 332 -13.34 19.91 8.64
C ALA A 332 -12.65 18.58 8.90
N TYR A 333 -11.33 18.62 9.03
CA TYR A 333 -10.53 17.47 9.39
C TYR A 333 -10.66 17.15 10.88
N ARG A 334 -10.91 15.90 11.21
CA ARG A 334 -10.84 15.42 12.59
C ARG A 334 -9.42 14.88 12.84
N LYS A 335 -8.73 15.50 13.80
CA LYS A 335 -7.47 14.97 14.32
C LYS A 335 -7.68 13.63 15.02
#